data_c16474f9b5f5511ccfd16a84ceb46033
#
_entry.id   c16474f9b5f5511ccfd16a84ceb46033
#
_cell.length_a   1.000
_cell.length_b   1.000
_cell.length_c   1.000
_cell.angle_alpha   90.00
_cell.angle_beta   90.00
_cell.angle_gamma   90.00
#
_symmetry.space_group_name_H-M   'P 1'
#
loop_
_entity.id
_entity.type
_entity.pdbx_description
1 polymer ?
#
loop_
_entity_poly.entity_id
_entity_poly.type
_entity_poly.pdbx_seq_one_letter_code
_entity_poly.pdbx_strand_id
1 'polypeptide(L)'
;QFSNIDIHSMVDSFNLSLNDFFENTSPDSTEENIQARVRGTLLMALSNKYHKIVLATGNKSEMAVGYATLYGDMCGGFAPLKDIPKTMVYRLSSYRNTISQIIPERVITRPPSAELAPNQVDQDTLPSYDVLDDILKRFVELKHSVAQITEQGHSLEVVNKITSMILKNEYKRRQSAPGPKISGNAFGKERRYPMTSKFKP
;
A
#
# COMPACT_ATOMS: atom_id res chain seq x y z
N GLN A 1 -15.51 -3.76 -19.74
CA GLN A 1 -15.62 -2.35 -20.16
C GLN A 1 -14.46 -1.57 -19.55
N PHE A 2 -13.77 -0.80 -20.34
CA PHE A 2 -12.69 0.12 -19.91
C PHE A 2 -13.22 1.56 -19.99
N SER A 3 -12.88 2.39 -19.01
CA SER A 3 -13.22 3.82 -18.99
C SER A 3 -12.02 4.61 -18.48
N ASN A 4 -11.73 5.74 -19.08
CA ASN A 4 -10.71 6.68 -18.65
C ASN A 4 -11.38 7.98 -18.20
N ILE A 5 -11.03 8.44 -17.00
CA ILE A 5 -11.53 9.69 -16.42
C ILE A 5 -10.32 10.51 -16.00
N ASP A 6 -10.18 11.69 -16.59
CA ASP A 6 -9.14 12.64 -16.20
C ASP A 6 -9.49 13.28 -14.85
N ILE A 7 -8.51 13.35 -13.95
CA ILE A 7 -8.67 13.90 -12.60
C ILE A 7 -8.05 15.29 -12.43
N HIS A 8 -7.34 15.83 -13.41
CA HIS A 8 -6.58 17.08 -13.27
C HIS A 8 -7.45 18.23 -12.79
N SER A 9 -8.57 18.49 -13.47
CA SER A 9 -9.48 19.59 -13.08
C SER A 9 -10.03 19.47 -11.66
N MET A 10 -10.22 18.24 -11.18
CA MET A 10 -10.70 18.00 -9.81
C MET A 10 -9.58 18.28 -8.79
N VAL A 11 -8.37 17.82 -9.07
CA VAL A 11 -7.19 18.08 -8.22
C VAL A 11 -6.89 19.58 -8.18
N ASP A 12 -6.94 20.27 -9.33
CA ASP A 12 -6.76 21.72 -9.41
C ASP A 12 -7.80 22.48 -8.60
N SER A 13 -9.06 22.02 -8.60
CA SER A 13 -10.13 22.63 -7.81
C SER A 13 -9.88 22.48 -6.30
N PHE A 14 -9.36 21.31 -5.86
CA PHE A 14 -8.95 21.12 -4.47
C PHE A 14 -7.80 22.04 -4.10
N ASN A 15 -6.75 22.09 -4.92
CA ASN A 15 -5.58 22.95 -4.67
C ASN A 15 -5.97 24.41 -4.61
N LEU A 16 -6.83 24.88 -5.53
CA LEU A 16 -7.32 26.25 -5.51
C LEU A 16 -8.11 26.57 -4.24
N SER A 17 -8.97 25.64 -3.79
CA SER A 17 -9.77 25.81 -2.57
C SER A 17 -8.93 25.82 -1.28
N LEU A 18 -7.77 25.21 -1.32
CA LEU A 18 -6.85 25.08 -0.18
C LEU A 18 -5.70 26.11 -0.21
N ASN A 19 -5.60 26.89 -1.29
CA ASN A 19 -4.47 27.80 -1.54
C ASN A 19 -4.16 28.72 -0.34
N ASP A 20 -5.18 29.34 0.22
CA ASP A 20 -5.02 30.26 1.35
C ASP A 20 -4.56 29.55 2.63
N PHE A 21 -4.92 28.26 2.78
CA PHE A 21 -4.50 27.44 3.93
C PHE A 21 -3.07 26.90 3.78
N PHE A 22 -2.61 26.75 2.53
CA PHE A 22 -1.27 26.23 2.23
C PHE A 22 -0.26 27.34 1.97
N GLU A 23 -0.64 28.61 2.17
CA GLU A 23 0.27 29.73 2.03
C GLU A 23 1.50 29.53 2.92
N ASN A 24 2.68 29.79 2.37
CA ASN A 24 3.98 29.59 3.02
C ASN A 24 4.33 28.13 3.40
N THR A 25 3.64 27.12 2.85
CA THR A 25 4.06 25.71 2.94
C THR A 25 4.68 25.24 1.63
N SER A 26 5.54 24.24 1.69
CA SER A 26 6.05 23.56 0.50
C SER A 26 5.18 22.33 0.19
N PRO A 27 4.99 21.97 -1.09
CA PRO A 27 4.32 20.74 -1.46
C PRO A 27 4.97 19.51 -0.80
N ASP A 28 4.13 18.61 -0.34
CA ASP A 28 4.55 17.34 0.29
C ASP A 28 3.58 16.19 -0.07
N SER A 29 3.51 15.18 0.77
CA SER A 29 2.57 14.06 0.60
C SER A 29 1.08 14.49 0.65
N THR A 30 0.76 15.74 0.98
CA THR A 30 -0.62 16.24 1.03
C THR A 30 -1.23 16.28 -0.36
N GLU A 31 -0.51 16.86 -1.32
CA GLU A 31 -0.94 16.98 -2.71
C GLU A 31 -1.03 15.60 -3.39
N GLU A 32 -0.08 14.71 -3.11
CA GLU A 32 -0.15 13.31 -3.53
C GLU A 32 -1.39 12.61 -2.99
N ASN A 33 -1.67 12.80 -1.71
CA ASN A 33 -2.84 12.21 -1.06
C ASN A 33 -4.16 12.78 -1.58
N ILE A 34 -4.22 14.06 -2.00
CA ILE A 34 -5.39 14.65 -2.66
C ILE A 34 -5.68 13.87 -3.95
N GLN A 35 -4.68 13.63 -4.78
CA GLN A 35 -4.86 12.86 -6.03
C GLN A 35 -5.41 11.45 -5.75
N ALA A 36 -4.84 10.74 -4.78
CA ALA A 36 -5.29 9.40 -4.41
C ALA A 36 -6.75 9.40 -3.92
N ARG A 37 -7.15 10.41 -3.13
CA ARG A 37 -8.53 10.55 -2.61
C ARG A 37 -9.52 10.94 -3.68
N VAL A 38 -9.15 11.79 -4.63
CA VAL A 38 -10.00 12.10 -5.81
C VAL A 38 -10.32 10.82 -6.59
N ARG A 39 -9.31 9.99 -6.87
CA ARG A 39 -9.53 8.68 -7.52
C ARG A 39 -10.46 7.78 -6.69
N GLY A 40 -10.23 7.72 -5.38
CA GLY A 40 -11.08 6.94 -4.47
C GLY A 40 -12.53 7.41 -4.48
N THR A 41 -12.76 8.72 -4.42
CA THR A 41 -14.11 9.31 -4.47
C THR A 41 -14.84 8.97 -5.77
N LEU A 42 -14.16 9.07 -6.92
CA LEU A 42 -14.73 8.69 -8.22
C LEU A 42 -15.12 7.22 -8.28
N LEU A 43 -14.24 6.33 -7.82
CA LEU A 43 -14.52 4.89 -7.78
C LEU A 43 -15.73 4.58 -6.89
N MET A 44 -15.84 5.22 -5.72
CA MET A 44 -16.97 5.03 -4.82
C MET A 44 -18.27 5.60 -5.39
N ALA A 45 -18.23 6.72 -6.11
CA ALA A 45 -19.40 7.25 -6.82
C ALA A 45 -19.89 6.28 -7.90
N LEU A 46 -18.98 5.70 -8.70
CA LEU A 46 -19.32 4.68 -9.69
C LEU A 46 -19.86 3.40 -9.03
N SER A 47 -19.25 2.97 -7.93
CA SER A 47 -19.71 1.84 -7.12
C SER A 47 -21.17 2.02 -6.71
N ASN A 48 -21.51 3.16 -6.15
CA ASN A 48 -22.87 3.48 -5.71
C ASN A 48 -23.84 3.53 -6.89
N LYS A 49 -23.45 4.22 -7.97
CA LYS A 49 -24.31 4.42 -9.13
C LYS A 49 -24.67 3.11 -9.85
N TYR A 50 -23.71 2.20 -9.93
CA TYR A 50 -23.86 0.94 -10.65
C TYR A 50 -24.09 -0.28 -9.75
N HIS A 51 -24.26 -0.07 -8.44
CA HIS A 51 -24.44 -1.15 -7.45
C HIS A 51 -23.37 -2.24 -7.56
N LYS A 52 -22.10 -1.81 -7.69
CA LYS A 52 -20.93 -2.69 -7.81
C LYS A 52 -19.95 -2.47 -6.66
N ILE A 53 -19.25 -3.52 -6.29
CA ILE A 53 -18.19 -3.42 -5.29
C ILE A 53 -16.89 -2.93 -5.93
N VAL A 54 -16.18 -2.03 -5.26
CA VAL A 54 -14.81 -1.66 -5.62
C VAL A 54 -13.85 -2.66 -5.01
N LEU A 55 -12.91 -3.16 -5.81
CA LEU A 55 -11.80 -3.99 -5.34
C LEU A 55 -10.61 -3.09 -5.04
N ALA A 56 -10.17 -3.06 -3.78
CA ALA A 56 -8.91 -2.43 -3.39
C ALA A 56 -7.75 -3.37 -3.75
N THR A 57 -6.72 -2.86 -4.41
CA THR A 57 -5.64 -3.67 -4.98
C THR A 57 -4.36 -3.70 -4.15
N GLY A 58 -4.34 -3.03 -3.00
CA GLY A 58 -3.21 -3.02 -2.07
C GLY A 58 -2.83 -4.44 -1.61
N ASN A 59 -1.54 -4.75 -1.60
CA ASN A 59 -0.98 -6.02 -1.19
C ASN A 59 -0.50 -6.01 0.28
N LYS A 60 -0.07 -7.16 0.80
CA LYS A 60 0.39 -7.30 2.19
C LYS A 60 1.58 -6.41 2.54
N SER A 61 2.54 -6.26 1.64
CA SER A 61 3.75 -5.49 1.85
C SER A 61 3.43 -4.00 1.99
N GLU A 62 2.64 -3.44 1.09
CA GLU A 62 2.15 -2.07 1.13
C GLU A 62 1.32 -1.82 2.39
N MET A 63 0.40 -2.72 2.71
CA MET A 63 -0.45 -2.63 3.92
C MET A 63 0.36 -2.71 5.21
N ALA A 64 1.43 -3.52 5.24
CA ALA A 64 2.27 -3.66 6.41
C ALA A 64 2.95 -2.34 6.78
N VAL A 65 3.63 -1.72 5.82
CA VAL A 65 4.40 -0.49 6.03
C VAL A 65 3.56 0.78 5.90
N GLY A 66 2.27 0.64 5.55
CA GLY A 66 1.36 1.77 5.37
C GLY A 66 1.62 2.60 4.11
N TYR A 67 2.24 1.99 3.10
CA TYR A 67 2.45 2.59 1.78
C TYR A 67 1.13 2.58 1.00
N ALA A 68 0.19 3.34 1.50
CA ALA A 68 -1.17 3.47 1.01
C ALA A 68 -1.80 4.75 1.59
N THR A 69 -2.71 5.34 0.85
CA THR A 69 -3.43 6.56 1.25
C THR A 69 -4.79 6.22 1.84
N LEU A 70 -5.02 6.65 3.08
CA LEU A 70 -6.32 6.51 3.73
C LEU A 70 -7.40 7.27 2.94
N TYR A 71 -8.51 6.58 2.65
CA TYR A 71 -9.60 7.08 1.80
C TYR A 71 -9.22 7.34 0.33
N GLY A 72 -8.02 6.91 -0.08
CA GLY A 72 -7.55 6.94 -1.46
C GLY A 72 -7.57 5.55 -2.09
N ASP A 73 -6.40 5.00 -2.37
CA ASP A 73 -6.21 3.65 -2.91
C ASP A 73 -6.67 2.52 -1.98
N MET A 74 -6.86 2.83 -0.69
CA MET A 74 -7.45 1.89 0.28
C MET A 74 -8.98 1.80 0.22
N CYS A 75 -9.65 2.66 -0.53
CA CYS A 75 -11.11 2.62 -0.63
C CYS A 75 -11.57 1.39 -1.41
N GLY A 76 -12.67 0.79 -0.95
CA GLY A 76 -13.26 -0.38 -1.56
C GLY A 76 -13.98 -1.26 -0.55
N GLY A 77 -14.73 -2.22 -1.07
CA GLY A 77 -15.48 -3.18 -0.25
C GLY A 77 -14.78 -4.53 -0.07
N PHE A 78 -13.75 -4.82 -0.87
CA PHE A 78 -12.99 -6.06 -0.80
C PHE A 78 -11.55 -5.88 -1.30
N ALA A 79 -10.57 -6.46 -0.60
CA ALA A 79 -9.15 -6.37 -0.91
C ALA A 79 -8.56 -7.78 -1.17
N PRO A 80 -8.61 -8.30 -2.42
CA PRO A 80 -8.24 -9.68 -2.72
C PRO A 80 -6.75 -9.98 -2.49
N LEU A 81 -5.88 -9.00 -2.62
CA LEU A 81 -4.42 -9.15 -2.49
C LEU A 81 -3.89 -8.79 -1.10
N LYS A 82 -4.76 -8.39 -0.18
CA LYS A 82 -4.40 -7.83 1.13
C LYS A 82 -3.40 -8.66 1.94
N ASP A 83 -3.44 -9.97 1.82
CA ASP A 83 -2.56 -10.91 2.54
C ASP A 83 -1.53 -11.60 1.63
N ILE A 84 -1.26 -11.04 0.44
CA ILE A 84 -0.27 -11.55 -0.51
C ILE A 84 0.91 -10.57 -0.54
N PRO A 85 2.16 -11.00 -0.17
CA PRO A 85 3.35 -10.19 -0.32
C PRO A 85 3.59 -9.75 -1.77
N LYS A 86 4.23 -8.61 -1.98
CA LYS A 86 4.51 -8.04 -3.33
C LYS A 86 5.30 -9.02 -4.22
N THR A 87 6.30 -9.67 -3.66
CA THR A 87 7.09 -10.68 -4.37
C THR A 87 6.24 -11.85 -4.84
N MET A 88 5.25 -12.27 -4.04
CA MET A 88 4.30 -13.31 -4.43
C MET A 88 3.32 -12.81 -5.51
N VAL A 89 2.91 -11.54 -5.48
CA VAL A 89 2.08 -10.96 -6.55
C VAL A 89 2.80 -11.05 -7.89
N TYR A 90 4.09 -10.73 -7.95
CA TYR A 90 4.89 -10.89 -9.17
C TYR A 90 4.97 -12.36 -9.63
N ARG A 91 5.22 -13.27 -8.70
CA ARG A 91 5.26 -14.72 -9.01
C ARG A 91 3.92 -15.22 -9.55
N LEU A 92 2.81 -14.80 -8.97
CA LEU A 92 1.47 -15.16 -9.44
C LEU A 92 1.17 -14.55 -10.80
N SER A 93 1.60 -13.31 -11.06
CA SER A 93 1.43 -12.66 -12.37
C SER A 93 2.22 -13.38 -13.46
N SER A 94 3.47 -13.75 -13.18
CA SER A 94 4.30 -14.54 -14.09
C SER A 94 3.70 -15.93 -14.33
N TYR A 95 3.26 -16.63 -13.29
CA TYR A 95 2.57 -17.92 -13.41
C TYR A 95 1.28 -17.80 -14.24
N ARG A 96 0.48 -16.74 -14.02
CA ARG A 96 -0.74 -16.52 -14.81
C ARG A 96 -0.42 -16.41 -16.31
N ASN A 97 0.68 -15.76 -16.65
CA ASN A 97 1.13 -15.61 -18.04
C ASN A 97 1.66 -16.92 -18.66
N THR A 98 2.06 -17.92 -17.89
CA THR A 98 2.38 -19.25 -18.44
C THR A 98 1.14 -19.99 -18.93
N ILE A 99 -0.03 -19.67 -18.39
CA ILE A 99 -1.30 -20.28 -18.82
C ILE A 99 -1.84 -19.58 -20.07
N SER A 100 -1.81 -18.25 -20.06
CA SER A 100 -2.25 -17.40 -21.17
C SER A 100 -1.70 -15.99 -20.92
N GLN A 101 -0.99 -15.43 -21.88
CA GLN A 101 -0.37 -14.10 -21.78
C GLN A 101 -1.42 -12.99 -21.83
N ILE A 102 -1.90 -12.57 -20.66
CA ILE A 102 -2.93 -11.53 -20.52
C ILE A 102 -2.45 -10.32 -19.72
N ILE A 103 -1.40 -10.49 -18.90
CA ILE A 103 -0.77 -9.39 -18.16
C ILE A 103 0.37 -8.86 -19.02
N PRO A 104 0.33 -7.59 -19.48
CA PRO A 104 1.42 -7.05 -20.29
C PRO A 104 2.75 -7.13 -19.53
N GLU A 105 3.81 -7.52 -20.23
CA GLU A 105 5.17 -7.67 -19.65
C GLU A 105 5.61 -6.42 -18.90
N ARG A 106 5.31 -5.24 -19.46
CA ARG A 106 5.62 -3.95 -18.85
C ARG A 106 5.03 -3.80 -17.43
N VAL A 107 3.87 -4.41 -17.13
CA VAL A 107 3.27 -4.33 -15.78
C VAL A 107 4.10 -5.11 -14.77
N ILE A 108 4.75 -6.19 -15.20
CA ILE A 108 5.58 -7.04 -14.35
C ILE A 108 6.99 -6.46 -14.19
N THR A 109 7.56 -5.90 -15.26
CA THR A 109 8.96 -5.45 -15.29
C THR A 109 9.17 -4.01 -14.86
N ARG A 110 8.13 -3.17 -14.95
CA ARG A 110 8.22 -1.76 -14.51
C ARG A 110 8.48 -1.68 -13.00
N PRO A 111 9.40 -0.82 -12.54
CA PRO A 111 9.56 -0.54 -11.14
C PRO A 111 8.22 -0.12 -10.50
N PRO A 112 7.87 -0.66 -9.32
CA PRO A 112 6.63 -0.29 -8.64
C PRO A 112 6.67 1.17 -8.20
N SER A 113 5.54 1.85 -8.37
CA SER A 113 5.38 3.27 -8.05
C SER A 113 3.93 3.56 -7.65
N ALA A 114 3.76 4.49 -6.71
CA ALA A 114 2.45 5.05 -6.40
C ALA A 114 1.90 5.95 -7.51
N GLU A 115 2.76 6.40 -8.45
CA GLU A 115 2.43 7.28 -9.59
C GLU A 115 1.72 8.59 -9.17
N LEU A 116 2.12 9.15 -8.05
CA LEU A 116 1.56 10.40 -7.50
C LEU A 116 2.48 11.60 -7.74
N ALA A 117 3.76 11.35 -8.06
CA ALA A 117 4.75 12.35 -8.43
C ALA A 117 5.57 11.90 -9.64
N PRO A 118 6.18 12.85 -10.40
CA PRO A 118 7.05 12.53 -11.52
C PRO A 118 8.25 11.66 -11.10
N ASN A 119 8.53 10.60 -11.86
CA ASN A 119 9.66 9.67 -11.64
C ASN A 119 9.67 8.97 -10.27
N GLN A 120 8.58 9.01 -9.53
CA GLN A 120 8.46 8.35 -8.23
C GLN A 120 8.58 6.83 -8.38
N VAL A 121 9.36 6.21 -7.49
CA VAL A 121 9.43 4.76 -7.31
C VAL A 121 9.34 4.41 -5.83
N ASP A 122 8.80 3.23 -5.52
CA ASP A 122 8.62 2.80 -4.12
C ASP A 122 9.95 2.71 -3.37
N GLN A 123 11.05 2.39 -4.09
CA GLN A 123 12.41 2.30 -3.54
C GLN A 123 13.01 3.65 -3.11
N ASP A 124 12.39 4.79 -3.44
CA ASP A 124 12.80 6.09 -2.88
C ASP A 124 12.62 6.13 -1.36
N THR A 125 11.67 5.35 -0.85
CA THR A 125 11.35 5.30 0.59
C THR A 125 11.45 3.92 1.20
N LEU A 126 11.34 2.85 0.42
CA LEU A 126 11.34 1.46 0.88
C LEU A 126 12.61 0.73 0.38
N PRO A 127 13.09 -0.30 1.08
CA PRO A 127 14.08 -1.21 0.50
C PRO A 127 13.43 -2.01 -0.64
N SER A 128 14.23 -2.80 -1.35
CA SER A 128 13.67 -3.75 -2.34
C SER A 128 12.59 -4.63 -1.70
N TYR A 129 11.59 -5.01 -2.47
CA TYR A 129 10.51 -5.85 -1.95
C TYR A 129 10.97 -7.24 -1.51
N ASP A 130 12.07 -7.76 -2.03
CA ASP A 130 12.67 -9.01 -1.54
C ASP A 130 13.12 -8.87 -0.09
N VAL A 131 13.79 -7.76 0.24
CA VAL A 131 14.22 -7.46 1.62
C VAL A 131 13.02 -7.15 2.51
N LEU A 132 12.10 -6.33 2.03
CA LEU A 132 10.89 -5.96 2.78
C LEU A 132 10.05 -7.19 3.15
N ASP A 133 9.78 -8.06 2.19
CA ASP A 133 8.91 -9.22 2.36
C ASP A 133 9.57 -10.29 3.25
N ASP A 134 10.90 -10.43 3.20
CA ASP A 134 11.60 -11.33 4.11
C ASP A 134 11.56 -10.81 5.57
N ILE A 135 11.81 -9.52 5.78
CA ILE A 135 11.68 -8.91 7.12
C ILE A 135 10.22 -9.02 7.61
N LEU A 136 9.24 -8.76 6.74
CA LEU A 136 7.84 -8.87 7.06
C LEU A 136 7.47 -10.29 7.50
N LYS A 137 7.88 -11.30 6.75
CA LYS A 137 7.68 -12.71 7.09
C LYS A 137 8.28 -13.05 8.47
N ARG A 138 9.53 -12.65 8.71
CA ARG A 138 10.21 -12.93 9.97
C ARG A 138 9.54 -12.24 11.15
N PHE A 139 9.27 -10.95 11.03
CA PHE A 139 8.72 -10.16 12.13
C PHE A 139 7.24 -10.50 12.41
N VAL A 140 6.40 -10.62 11.37
CA VAL A 140 4.96 -10.79 11.53
C VAL A 140 4.55 -12.25 11.64
N GLU A 141 5.07 -13.13 10.80
CA GLU A 141 4.65 -14.53 10.76
C GLU A 141 5.45 -15.41 11.71
N LEU A 142 6.81 -15.27 11.68
CA LEU A 142 7.70 -16.06 12.53
C LEU A 142 7.90 -15.44 13.92
N LYS A 143 7.48 -14.19 14.13
CA LYS A 143 7.56 -13.47 15.43
C LYS A 143 9.00 -13.29 15.91
N HIS A 144 9.96 -13.20 15.00
CA HIS A 144 11.35 -12.92 15.34
C HIS A 144 11.49 -11.50 15.89
N SER A 145 12.40 -11.34 16.85
CA SER A 145 12.84 -10.04 17.34
C SER A 145 13.70 -9.32 16.31
N VAL A 146 13.87 -8.00 16.47
CA VAL A 146 14.78 -7.20 15.64
C VAL A 146 16.20 -7.79 15.66
N ALA A 147 16.69 -8.21 16.84
CA ALA A 147 18.01 -8.84 16.98
C ALA A 147 18.14 -10.12 16.14
N GLN A 148 17.17 -11.02 16.24
CA GLN A 148 17.15 -12.27 15.47
C GLN A 148 17.11 -12.02 13.95
N ILE A 149 16.38 -11.01 13.49
CA ILE A 149 16.31 -10.66 12.06
C ILE A 149 17.66 -10.09 11.59
N THR A 150 18.29 -9.28 12.42
CA THR A 150 19.63 -8.70 12.13
C THR A 150 20.72 -9.79 12.09
N GLU A 151 20.70 -10.74 13.01
CA GLU A 151 21.61 -11.89 13.01
C GLU A 151 21.52 -12.75 11.74
N GLN A 152 20.39 -12.67 11.02
CA GLN A 152 20.16 -13.38 9.76
C GLN A 152 20.62 -12.60 8.53
N GLY A 153 21.37 -11.50 8.72
CA GLY A 153 22.05 -10.75 7.67
C GLY A 153 21.33 -9.48 7.20
N HIS A 154 20.22 -9.09 7.81
CA HIS A 154 19.57 -7.80 7.50
C HIS A 154 20.23 -6.65 8.27
N SER A 155 20.35 -5.49 7.63
CA SER A 155 20.82 -4.28 8.29
C SER A 155 19.91 -3.88 9.45
N LEU A 156 20.47 -3.60 10.62
CA LEU A 156 19.72 -3.15 11.80
C LEU A 156 18.91 -1.89 11.51
N GLU A 157 19.46 -0.97 10.72
CA GLU A 157 18.77 0.27 10.33
C GLU A 157 17.51 -0.04 9.52
N VAL A 158 17.62 -0.93 8.51
CA VAL A 158 16.49 -1.32 7.66
C VAL A 158 15.45 -2.08 8.47
N VAL A 159 15.85 -3.01 9.34
CA VAL A 159 14.92 -3.76 10.21
C VAL A 159 14.16 -2.81 11.13
N ASN A 160 14.86 -1.88 11.80
CA ASN A 160 14.23 -0.88 12.66
C ASN A 160 13.26 0.04 11.89
N LYS A 161 13.65 0.48 10.70
CA LYS A 161 12.78 1.29 9.84
C LYS A 161 11.49 0.54 9.53
N ILE A 162 11.59 -0.68 9.02
CA ILE A 162 10.42 -1.47 8.59
C ILE A 162 9.53 -1.84 9.78
N THR A 163 10.09 -2.32 10.88
CA THR A 163 9.31 -2.67 12.07
C THR A 163 8.61 -1.44 12.67
N SER A 164 9.27 -0.29 12.70
CA SER A 164 8.63 0.98 13.09
C SER A 164 7.48 1.38 12.17
N MET A 165 7.64 1.22 10.85
CA MET A 165 6.56 1.47 9.89
C MET A 165 5.38 0.52 10.12
N ILE A 166 5.64 -0.76 10.36
CA ILE A 166 4.59 -1.75 10.66
C ILE A 166 3.79 -1.34 11.90
N LEU A 167 4.46 -0.94 12.98
CA LEU A 167 3.80 -0.54 14.22
C LEU A 167 2.99 0.76 14.05
N LYS A 168 3.55 1.77 13.42
CA LYS A 168 2.93 3.09 13.24
C LYS A 168 1.69 3.06 12.34
N ASN A 169 1.63 2.13 11.40
CA ASN A 169 0.56 2.07 10.40
C ASN A 169 -0.60 1.13 10.73
N GLU A 170 -0.71 0.67 11.97
CA GLU A 170 -1.87 -0.12 12.41
C GLU A 170 -3.20 0.61 12.18
N TYR A 171 -3.25 1.92 12.36
CA TYR A 171 -4.46 2.71 12.15
C TYR A 171 -4.99 2.63 10.71
N LYS A 172 -4.09 2.58 9.71
CA LYS A 172 -4.47 2.39 8.31
C LYS A 172 -5.06 1.00 8.10
N ARG A 173 -4.39 -0.04 8.61
CA ARG A 173 -4.86 -1.41 8.49
C ARG A 173 -6.25 -1.64 9.10
N ARG A 174 -6.57 -0.94 10.19
CA ARG A 174 -7.90 -0.99 10.83
C ARG A 174 -9.03 -0.46 9.97
N GLN A 175 -8.71 0.38 9.00
CA GLN A 175 -9.67 1.01 8.09
C GLN A 175 -9.64 0.42 6.68
N SER A 176 -8.85 -0.61 6.45
CA SER A 176 -8.78 -1.27 5.15
C SER A 176 -9.95 -2.24 4.95
N ALA A 177 -10.36 -2.40 3.69
CA ALA A 177 -11.38 -3.37 3.30
C ALA A 177 -11.03 -4.80 3.76
N PRO A 178 -12.02 -5.67 4.03
CA PRO A 178 -11.78 -7.07 4.30
C PRO A 178 -11.16 -7.77 3.07
N GLY A 179 -10.40 -8.83 3.33
CA GLY A 179 -9.77 -9.65 2.30
C GLY A 179 -9.57 -11.08 2.80
N PRO A 180 -9.20 -12.01 1.90
CA PRO A 180 -8.95 -13.39 2.28
C PRO A 180 -7.72 -13.50 3.17
N LYS A 181 -7.75 -14.44 4.11
CA LYS A 181 -6.57 -14.84 4.88
C LYS A 181 -5.90 -16.00 4.15
N ILE A 182 -4.63 -15.81 3.78
CA ILE A 182 -3.83 -16.79 3.04
C ILE A 182 -2.62 -17.21 3.88
N SER A 183 -2.02 -16.27 4.62
CA SER A 183 -0.87 -16.52 5.48
C SER A 183 -1.27 -16.86 6.93
N GLY A 184 -0.30 -17.28 7.72
CA GLY A 184 -0.51 -17.53 9.16
C GLY A 184 -0.97 -16.29 9.91
N ASN A 185 -0.48 -15.11 9.55
CA ASN A 185 -0.81 -13.82 10.15
C ASN A 185 -1.12 -12.78 9.06
N ALA A 186 -2.39 -12.51 8.85
CA ALA A 186 -2.92 -11.65 7.77
C ALA A 186 -3.25 -10.22 8.22
N PHE A 187 -2.69 -9.72 9.32
CA PHE A 187 -3.09 -8.45 9.95
C PHE A 187 -4.61 -8.36 10.24
N GLY A 188 -5.26 -9.50 10.43
CA GLY A 188 -6.64 -9.61 10.85
C GLY A 188 -6.79 -9.57 12.38
N LYS A 189 -7.67 -10.42 12.91
CA LYS A 189 -7.86 -10.53 14.37
C LYS A 189 -6.65 -11.14 15.08
N GLU A 190 -5.87 -11.96 14.40
CA GLU A 190 -4.72 -12.70 14.93
C GLU A 190 -3.46 -11.83 15.13
N ARG A 191 -3.36 -10.70 14.45
CA ARG A 191 -2.22 -9.78 14.58
C ARG A 191 -2.69 -8.33 14.49
N ARG A 192 -2.79 -7.69 15.65
CA ARG A 192 -3.12 -6.27 15.79
C ARG A 192 -2.13 -5.61 16.72
N TYR A 193 -1.65 -4.45 16.32
CA TYR A 193 -0.75 -3.65 17.14
C TYR A 193 -1.51 -2.52 17.85
N PRO A 194 -1.03 -2.04 19.00
CA PRO A 194 -1.58 -0.85 19.61
C PRO A 194 -1.39 0.38 18.71
N MET A 195 -2.45 1.16 18.50
CA MET A 195 -2.37 2.37 17.64
C MET A 195 -1.69 3.57 18.31
N THR A 196 -1.73 3.62 19.65
CA THR A 196 -1.24 4.78 20.43
C THR A 196 -0.02 4.44 21.28
N SER A 197 0.59 3.28 21.08
CA SER A 197 1.80 2.87 21.80
C SER A 197 3.02 3.64 21.32
N LYS A 198 3.88 4.03 22.27
CA LYS A 198 5.22 4.56 22.00
C LYS A 198 6.32 3.49 22.08
N PHE A 199 5.93 2.22 22.23
CA PHE A 199 6.88 1.10 22.26
C PHE A 199 7.68 1.03 20.96
N LYS A 200 8.99 0.85 21.10
CA LYS A 200 9.91 0.56 20.00
C LYS A 200 10.41 -0.88 20.19
N PRO A 201 10.32 -1.73 19.15
CA PRO A 201 10.77 -3.12 19.21
C PRO A 201 12.28 -3.26 19.37
#